data_d420510a8e5bf82d5be085fd5bb122f6
#
_entry.id   d420510a8e5bf82d5be085fd5bb122f6
#
_cell.length_a   1.000
_cell.length_b   1.000
_cell.length_c   1.000
_cell.angle_alpha   90.00
_cell.angle_beta   90.00
_cell.angle_gamma   90.00
#
_symmetry.space_group_name_H-M   'P 1'
#
loop_
_entity.id
_entity.type
_entity.pdbx_description
1 polymer ?
#
loop_
_entity_poly.entity_id
_entity_poly.type
_entity_poly.pdbx_seq_one_letter_code
_entity_poly.pdbx_strand_id
1 'polypeptide(L)'
;MRVKDVMTPKVISVGADETVVNAARLMLRHQISGLPVIDKEGELVGIVTEGDFLRRGELGTQRRRPKWLEFVLGPGKLAQEYVQASSKKVEDVMTPDPQTIGEDESLETVVDMMERHRIKRIPVTRGGRVVGIISRANLMHALASLARDANPPTGDDSTIRDSIMATIARQDWAPHVNVIVKDGVAELYGVVTDDRERQGLVVAAETVRGVKRVVDHLVWVEPISGMAFK
;
A
#
# COMPACT_ATOMS: atom_id res chain seq x y z
N MET A 1 9.24 -17.45 2.05
CA MET A 1 9.12 -16.00 1.81
C MET A 1 8.71 -15.31 3.10
N ARG A 2 9.33 -14.19 3.38
CA ARG A 2 9.04 -13.33 4.54
C ARG A 2 8.36 -12.03 4.07
N VAL A 3 7.81 -11.28 5.00
CA VAL A 3 7.14 -9.99 4.73
C VAL A 3 8.04 -9.05 3.93
N LYS A 4 9.32 -8.89 4.33
CA LYS A 4 10.30 -8.03 3.64
C LYS A 4 10.53 -8.38 2.17
N ASP A 5 10.32 -9.64 1.78
CA ASP A 5 10.55 -10.11 0.40
C ASP A 5 9.46 -9.64 -0.56
N VAL A 6 8.26 -9.30 -0.03
CA VAL A 6 7.08 -9.00 -0.85
C VAL A 6 6.37 -7.69 -0.49
N MET A 7 6.64 -7.12 0.69
CA MET A 7 6.04 -5.83 1.10
C MET A 7 6.40 -4.72 0.12
N THR A 8 5.56 -3.70 0.07
CA THR A 8 5.91 -2.42 -0.56
C THR A 8 6.71 -1.59 0.44
N PRO A 9 7.99 -1.34 0.21
CA PRO A 9 8.80 -0.46 1.05
C PRO A 9 8.50 1.02 0.76
N LYS A 10 9.03 1.95 1.56
CA LYS A 10 8.84 3.41 1.39
C LYS A 10 7.37 3.79 1.24
N VAL A 11 6.61 3.53 2.30
CA VAL A 11 5.16 3.73 2.31
C VAL A 11 4.81 5.20 2.22
N ILE A 12 3.87 5.53 1.35
CA ILE A 12 3.20 6.82 1.36
C ILE A 12 2.30 6.84 2.59
N SER A 13 2.50 7.81 3.46
CA SER A 13 1.71 8.04 4.67
C SER A 13 1.05 9.41 4.62
N VAL A 14 0.14 9.66 5.54
CA VAL A 14 -0.55 10.94 5.70
C VAL A 14 -0.48 11.36 7.16
N GLY A 15 -0.40 12.66 7.43
CA GLY A 15 -0.47 13.20 8.78
C GLY A 15 -1.88 13.08 9.37
N ALA A 16 -1.97 12.92 10.68
CA ALA A 16 -3.24 12.83 11.38
C ALA A 16 -4.10 14.11 11.25
N ASP A 17 -3.46 15.28 11.21
CA ASP A 17 -4.07 16.59 11.06
C ASP A 17 -4.44 16.97 9.61
N GLU A 18 -4.03 16.15 8.64
CA GLU A 18 -4.33 16.34 7.22
C GLU A 18 -5.81 16.18 6.91
N THR A 19 -6.22 16.72 5.75
CA THR A 19 -7.60 16.62 5.31
C THR A 19 -7.92 15.30 4.64
N VAL A 20 -9.15 14.82 4.82
CA VAL A 20 -9.69 13.64 4.11
C VAL A 20 -9.55 13.79 2.59
N VAL A 21 -9.74 15.00 2.07
CA VAL A 21 -9.61 15.28 0.63
C VAL A 21 -8.16 15.08 0.15
N ASN A 22 -7.17 15.52 0.94
CA ASN A 22 -5.76 15.31 0.61
C ASN A 22 -5.42 13.83 0.66
N ALA A 23 -5.86 13.10 1.69
CA ALA A 23 -5.67 11.66 1.76
C ALA A 23 -6.28 10.93 0.56
N ALA A 24 -7.51 11.30 0.16
CA ALA A 24 -8.15 10.74 -1.04
C ALA A 24 -7.37 11.06 -2.32
N ARG A 25 -6.86 12.29 -2.48
CA ARG A 25 -6.01 12.67 -3.62
C ARG A 25 -4.71 11.88 -3.66
N LEU A 26 -4.06 11.65 -2.50
CA LEU A 26 -2.87 10.81 -2.42
C LEU A 26 -3.18 9.37 -2.85
N MET A 27 -4.29 8.80 -2.37
CA MET A 27 -4.71 7.45 -2.77
C MET A 27 -4.93 7.36 -4.28
N LEU A 28 -5.62 8.33 -4.89
CA LEU A 28 -5.89 8.36 -6.32
C LEU A 28 -4.60 8.55 -7.13
N ARG A 29 -3.76 9.52 -6.76
CA ARG A 29 -2.49 9.80 -7.45
C ARG A 29 -1.56 8.61 -7.49
N HIS A 30 -1.49 7.85 -6.40
CA HIS A 30 -0.58 6.72 -6.27
C HIS A 30 -1.26 5.36 -6.48
N GLN A 31 -2.55 5.37 -6.87
CA GLN A 31 -3.37 4.16 -7.07
C GLN A 31 -3.31 3.18 -5.89
N ILE A 32 -3.34 3.72 -4.69
CA ILE A 32 -3.35 2.96 -3.45
C ILE A 32 -4.67 3.16 -2.72
N SER A 33 -5.13 2.15 -2.02
CA SER A 33 -6.43 2.13 -1.37
C SER A 33 -6.32 2.21 0.16
N GLY A 34 -5.21 2.74 0.68
CA GLY A 34 -5.02 3.01 2.10
C GLY A 34 -3.64 3.58 2.41
N LEU A 35 -3.60 4.40 3.44
CA LEU A 35 -2.44 5.13 3.90
C LEU A 35 -2.26 4.89 5.40
N PRO A 36 -1.06 4.52 5.87
CA PRO A 36 -0.69 4.68 7.27
C PRO A 36 -0.80 6.15 7.67
N VAL A 37 -1.31 6.39 8.85
CA VAL A 37 -1.41 7.72 9.44
C VAL A 37 -0.31 7.85 10.48
N ILE A 38 0.52 8.87 10.33
CA ILE A 38 1.64 9.15 11.22
C ILE A 38 1.43 10.47 11.95
N ASP A 39 1.96 10.57 13.14
CA ASP A 39 2.02 11.82 13.89
C ASP A 39 3.22 12.67 13.48
N LYS A 40 3.45 13.78 14.22
CA LYS A 40 4.55 14.72 13.96
C LYS A 40 5.93 14.14 14.28
N GLU A 41 5.96 13.13 15.15
CA GLU A 41 7.16 12.39 15.55
C GLU A 41 7.50 11.26 14.56
N GLY A 42 6.59 10.97 13.59
CA GLY A 42 6.73 9.94 12.58
C GLY A 42 6.30 8.54 13.05
N GLU A 43 5.60 8.46 14.19
CA GLU A 43 5.08 7.22 14.73
C GLU A 43 3.72 6.88 14.09
N LEU A 44 3.44 5.59 13.96
CA LEU A 44 2.17 5.11 13.41
C LEU A 44 1.05 5.26 14.42
N VAL A 45 0.08 6.13 14.13
CA VAL A 45 -1.08 6.40 15.00
C VAL A 45 -2.38 5.85 14.44
N GLY A 46 -2.42 5.51 13.15
CA GLY A 46 -3.65 5.02 12.52
C GLY A 46 -3.43 4.47 11.12
N ILE A 47 -4.53 4.05 10.52
CA ILE A 47 -4.62 3.73 9.10
C ILE A 47 -5.93 4.27 8.55
N VAL A 48 -5.88 4.87 7.36
CA VAL A 48 -7.07 5.29 6.62
C VAL A 48 -7.13 4.55 5.29
N THR A 49 -8.32 4.12 4.90
CA THR A 49 -8.56 3.35 3.68
C THR A 49 -9.69 3.94 2.86
N GLU A 50 -9.82 3.51 1.62
CA GLU A 50 -10.97 3.87 0.76
C GLU A 50 -12.33 3.59 1.44
N GLY A 51 -12.41 2.51 2.25
CA GLY A 51 -13.63 2.16 2.98
C GLY A 51 -14.10 3.25 3.94
N ASP A 52 -13.16 4.01 4.51
CA ASP A 52 -13.45 5.11 5.43
C ASP A 52 -14.04 6.32 4.70
N PHE A 53 -13.82 6.40 3.38
CA PHE A 53 -14.30 7.49 2.51
C PHE A 53 -15.59 7.16 1.74
N LEU A 54 -16.08 5.91 1.78
CA LEU A 54 -17.28 5.52 1.03
C LEU A 54 -18.58 6.05 1.64
N ARG A 55 -18.60 6.37 2.91
CA ARG A 55 -19.79 6.79 3.66
C ARG A 55 -19.70 8.27 4.05
N ARG A 56 -19.79 9.15 3.04
CA ARG A 56 -19.55 10.59 3.20
C ARG A 56 -20.80 11.41 2.90
N GLY A 57 -20.98 12.48 3.68
CA GLY A 57 -22.05 13.46 3.47
C GLY A 57 -21.96 14.15 2.13
N GLU A 58 -20.73 14.50 1.73
CA GLU A 58 -20.45 15.20 0.48
C GLU A 58 -20.81 14.37 -0.76
N LEU A 59 -20.79 13.03 -0.63
CA LEU A 59 -21.16 12.08 -1.69
C LEU A 59 -22.62 11.63 -1.62
N GLY A 60 -23.36 12.04 -0.58
CA GLY A 60 -24.73 11.57 -0.35
C GLY A 60 -24.82 10.08 -0.02
N THR A 61 -23.69 9.43 0.34
CA THR A 61 -23.61 7.98 0.59
C THR A 61 -23.74 7.61 2.07
N GLN A 62 -24.17 8.54 2.91
CA GLN A 62 -24.44 8.29 4.32
C GLN A 62 -25.44 7.14 4.51
N ARG A 63 -25.27 6.39 5.60
CA ARG A 63 -26.23 5.33 5.94
C ARG A 63 -27.56 5.95 6.32
N ARG A 64 -28.60 5.66 5.54
CA ARG A 64 -29.99 5.96 5.90
C ARG A 64 -30.60 4.74 6.57
N ARG A 65 -31.09 4.90 7.79
CA ARG A 65 -31.70 3.84 8.56
C ARG A 65 -33.11 4.20 8.99
N PRO A 66 -34.00 3.20 9.20
CA PRO A 66 -35.27 3.42 9.83
C PRO A 66 -35.11 3.93 11.26
N LYS A 67 -35.96 4.87 11.71
CA LYS A 67 -35.88 5.50 13.04
C LYS A 67 -35.84 4.51 14.22
N TRP A 68 -36.54 3.39 14.09
CA TRP A 68 -36.54 2.35 15.15
C TRP A 68 -35.14 1.72 15.35
N LEU A 69 -34.35 1.61 14.29
CA LEU A 69 -32.98 1.07 14.37
C LEU A 69 -32.02 2.10 14.99
N GLU A 70 -32.24 3.39 14.74
CA GLU A 70 -31.48 4.48 15.37
C GLU A 70 -31.66 4.48 16.89
N PHE A 71 -32.88 4.20 17.35
CA PHE A 71 -33.19 4.08 18.77
C PHE A 71 -32.43 2.92 19.43
N VAL A 72 -32.30 1.77 18.75
CA VAL A 72 -31.58 0.59 19.26
C VAL A 72 -30.06 0.82 19.31
N LEU A 73 -29.50 1.57 18.35
CA LEU A 73 -28.05 1.84 18.29
C LEU A 73 -27.56 2.81 19.36
N GLY A 74 -28.43 3.67 19.84
CA GLY A 74 -28.11 4.70 20.84
C GLY A 74 -27.40 5.94 20.26
N PRO A 75 -27.46 7.08 20.97
CA PRO A 75 -26.94 8.36 20.48
C PRO A 75 -25.43 8.39 20.26
N GLY A 76 -24.64 7.66 21.05
CA GLY A 76 -23.19 7.63 20.92
C GLY A 76 -22.71 7.03 19.58
N LYS A 77 -23.35 5.95 19.14
CA LYS A 77 -23.02 5.33 17.86
C LYS A 77 -23.44 6.20 16.67
N LEU A 78 -24.58 6.85 16.78
CA LEU A 78 -25.06 7.79 15.75
C LEU A 78 -24.13 9.02 15.65
N ALA A 79 -23.68 9.56 16.78
CA ALA A 79 -22.72 10.65 16.81
C ALA A 79 -21.38 10.26 16.16
N GLN A 80 -20.88 9.06 16.45
CA GLN A 80 -19.66 8.54 15.84
C GLN A 80 -19.80 8.37 14.31
N GLU A 81 -20.91 7.81 13.84
CA GLU A 81 -21.20 7.71 12.40
C GLU A 81 -21.31 9.08 11.73
N TYR A 82 -21.86 10.06 12.43
CA TYR A 82 -21.92 11.44 11.94
C TYR A 82 -20.53 12.06 11.81
N VAL A 83 -19.66 11.88 12.82
CA VAL A 83 -18.26 12.34 12.76
C VAL A 83 -17.54 11.71 11.57
N GLN A 84 -17.60 10.39 11.41
CA GLN A 84 -16.99 9.69 10.28
C GLN A 84 -17.52 10.18 8.93
N ALA A 85 -18.81 10.52 8.83
CA ALA A 85 -19.43 10.95 7.57
C ALA A 85 -19.19 12.43 7.25
N SER A 86 -18.89 13.27 8.23
CA SER A 86 -18.86 14.72 8.09
C SER A 86 -17.53 15.38 8.43
N SER A 87 -16.65 14.67 9.14
CA SER A 87 -15.35 15.24 9.53
C SER A 87 -14.44 15.47 8.32
N LYS A 88 -13.66 16.54 8.38
CA LYS A 88 -12.70 16.92 7.34
C LYS A 88 -11.27 16.44 7.63
N LYS A 89 -10.98 15.96 8.83
CA LYS A 89 -9.65 15.53 9.24
C LYS A 89 -9.49 14.02 9.19
N VAL A 90 -8.28 13.57 8.89
CA VAL A 90 -7.92 12.15 8.85
C VAL A 90 -8.03 11.50 10.22
N GLU A 91 -7.60 12.18 11.28
CA GLU A 91 -7.65 11.68 12.66
C GLU A 91 -9.06 11.26 13.13
N ASP A 92 -10.09 11.93 12.62
CA ASP A 92 -11.48 11.66 13.00
C ASP A 92 -12.10 10.46 12.27
N VAL A 93 -11.50 10.04 11.14
CA VAL A 93 -12.05 8.99 10.28
C VAL A 93 -11.16 7.74 10.19
N MET A 94 -9.89 7.84 10.60
CA MET A 94 -8.95 6.74 10.58
C MET A 94 -9.35 5.63 11.56
N THR A 95 -8.84 4.44 11.34
CA THR A 95 -8.81 3.38 12.35
C THR A 95 -7.56 3.61 13.21
N PRO A 96 -7.70 3.96 14.49
CA PRO A 96 -6.57 4.11 15.39
C PRO A 96 -5.94 2.75 15.72
N ASP A 97 -4.71 2.75 16.20
CA ASP A 97 -3.96 1.58 16.67
C ASP A 97 -4.06 0.38 15.71
N PRO A 98 -3.66 0.52 14.44
CA PRO A 98 -3.82 -0.54 13.46
C PRO A 98 -2.95 -1.75 13.79
N GLN A 99 -3.42 -2.94 13.39
CA GLN A 99 -2.58 -4.13 13.45
C GLN A 99 -1.32 -3.92 12.62
N THR A 100 -0.16 -4.24 13.19
CA THR A 100 1.15 -4.14 12.56
C THR A 100 1.85 -5.49 12.53
N ILE A 101 2.85 -5.63 11.67
CA ILE A 101 3.65 -6.85 11.56
C ILE A 101 5.14 -6.49 11.37
N GLY A 102 6.02 -7.37 11.85
CA GLY A 102 7.45 -7.26 11.62
C GLY A 102 7.84 -7.70 10.21
N GLU A 103 8.93 -7.13 9.69
CA GLU A 103 9.42 -7.42 8.33
C GLU A 103 9.96 -8.86 8.15
N ASP A 104 10.36 -9.51 9.23
CA ASP A 104 10.91 -10.87 9.22
C ASP A 104 9.84 -11.96 9.43
N GLU A 105 8.59 -11.59 9.65
CA GLU A 105 7.48 -12.51 9.81
C GLU A 105 7.16 -13.28 8.53
N SER A 106 6.46 -14.42 8.70
CA SER A 106 6.05 -15.27 7.58
C SER A 106 4.84 -14.71 6.84
N LEU A 107 4.66 -15.10 5.57
CA LEU A 107 3.44 -14.77 4.83
C LEU A 107 2.21 -15.49 5.39
N GLU A 108 2.39 -16.64 6.03
CA GLU A 108 1.33 -17.36 6.75
C GLU A 108 0.77 -16.48 7.88
N THR A 109 1.65 -15.91 8.72
CA THR A 109 1.26 -14.96 9.77
C THR A 109 0.48 -13.77 9.20
N VAL A 110 0.89 -13.24 8.04
CA VAL A 110 0.16 -12.16 7.35
C VAL A 110 -1.25 -12.57 6.99
N VAL A 111 -1.42 -13.75 6.40
CA VAL A 111 -2.73 -14.26 5.98
C VAL A 111 -3.63 -14.45 7.19
N ASP A 112 -3.14 -15.11 8.23
CA ASP A 112 -3.88 -15.33 9.48
C ASP A 112 -4.35 -14.02 10.12
N MET A 113 -3.48 -13.00 10.15
CA MET A 113 -3.84 -11.67 10.65
C MET A 113 -4.91 -11.01 9.78
N MET A 114 -4.78 -11.08 8.44
CA MET A 114 -5.74 -10.48 7.53
C MET A 114 -7.14 -11.13 7.65
N GLU A 115 -7.19 -12.45 7.84
CA GLU A 115 -8.44 -13.20 8.02
C GLU A 115 -9.05 -12.93 9.38
N ARG A 116 -8.28 -13.07 10.46
CA ARG A 116 -8.73 -12.89 11.84
C ARG A 116 -9.31 -11.49 12.08
N HIS A 117 -8.62 -10.46 11.58
CA HIS A 117 -9.02 -9.07 11.76
C HIS A 117 -9.85 -8.51 10.61
N ARG A 118 -10.12 -9.32 9.56
CA ARG A 118 -10.87 -8.91 8.36
C ARG A 118 -10.29 -7.68 7.67
N ILE A 119 -8.97 -7.57 7.66
CA ILE A 119 -8.23 -6.46 7.04
C ILE A 119 -7.59 -6.88 5.71
N LYS A 120 -7.30 -5.92 4.86
CA LYS A 120 -6.75 -6.16 3.51
C LYS A 120 -5.29 -5.75 3.38
N ARG A 121 -4.76 -5.07 4.40
CA ARG A 121 -3.38 -4.56 4.45
C ARG A 121 -2.94 -4.40 5.90
N ILE A 122 -1.63 -4.47 6.09
CA ILE A 122 -1.01 -4.38 7.41
C ILE A 122 0.23 -3.51 7.24
N PRO A 123 0.37 -2.40 8.01
CA PRO A 123 1.62 -1.67 8.09
C PRO A 123 2.73 -2.57 8.63
N VAL A 124 3.88 -2.52 8.00
CA VAL A 124 5.09 -3.23 8.44
C VAL A 124 5.94 -2.28 9.23
N THR A 125 6.31 -2.68 10.45
CA THR A 125 7.04 -1.82 11.37
C THR A 125 8.38 -2.43 11.78
N ARG A 126 9.33 -1.54 12.05
CA ARG A 126 10.62 -1.85 12.68
C ARG A 126 10.88 -0.80 13.76
N GLY A 127 10.98 -1.23 15.03
CA GLY A 127 11.18 -0.30 16.16
C GLY A 127 10.11 0.79 16.27
N GLY A 128 8.82 0.46 16.04
CA GLY A 128 7.69 1.40 16.09
C GLY A 128 7.44 2.21 14.80
N ARG A 129 8.42 2.30 13.92
CA ARG A 129 8.30 3.09 12.68
C ARG A 129 7.84 2.25 11.49
N VAL A 130 7.04 2.84 10.62
CA VAL A 130 6.59 2.20 9.39
C VAL A 130 7.75 2.09 8.40
N VAL A 131 8.08 0.84 8.02
CA VAL A 131 9.12 0.54 7.02
C VAL A 131 8.54 -0.03 5.73
N GLY A 132 7.27 -0.46 5.76
CA GLY A 132 6.60 -1.04 4.61
C GLY A 132 5.10 -1.15 4.84
N ILE A 133 4.42 -1.63 3.82
CA ILE A 133 3.01 -2.05 3.89
C ILE A 133 2.87 -3.36 3.13
N ILE A 134 2.15 -4.32 3.69
CA ILE A 134 1.80 -5.56 3.01
C ILE A 134 0.30 -5.62 2.81
N SER A 135 -0.12 -5.96 1.60
CA SER A 135 -1.52 -6.03 1.20
C SER A 135 -1.84 -7.36 0.53
N ARG A 136 -3.13 -7.66 0.32
CA ARG A 136 -3.54 -8.82 -0.48
C ARG A 136 -2.98 -8.79 -1.89
N ALA A 137 -2.79 -7.61 -2.49
CA ALA A 137 -2.17 -7.48 -3.80
C ALA A 137 -0.71 -7.97 -3.79
N ASN A 138 0.06 -7.66 -2.74
CA ASN A 138 1.41 -8.18 -2.59
C ASN A 138 1.45 -9.71 -2.55
N LEU A 139 0.51 -10.34 -1.83
CA LEU A 139 0.38 -11.81 -1.78
C LEU A 139 0.02 -12.39 -3.15
N MET A 140 -0.87 -11.74 -3.90
CA MET A 140 -1.23 -12.16 -5.26
C MET A 140 -0.04 -12.05 -6.22
N HIS A 141 0.74 -10.97 -6.13
CA HIS A 141 1.97 -10.83 -6.93
C HIS A 141 2.99 -11.91 -6.57
N ALA A 142 3.21 -12.18 -5.28
CA ALA A 142 4.08 -13.26 -4.84
C ALA A 142 3.62 -14.62 -5.38
N LEU A 143 2.32 -14.93 -5.32
CA LEU A 143 1.75 -16.15 -5.88
C LEU A 143 1.96 -16.24 -7.40
N ALA A 144 1.71 -15.17 -8.13
CA ALA A 144 1.90 -15.12 -9.57
C ALA A 144 3.37 -15.32 -9.98
N SER A 145 4.31 -14.80 -9.17
CA SER A 145 5.75 -15.02 -9.42
C SER A 145 6.19 -16.47 -9.14
N LEU A 146 5.55 -17.13 -8.17
CA LEU A 146 5.83 -18.55 -7.86
C LEU A 146 5.30 -19.52 -8.94
N ALA A 147 4.24 -19.15 -9.64
CA ALA A 147 3.64 -19.95 -10.69
C ALA A 147 4.49 -19.99 -12.00
N ARG A 148 5.50 -19.12 -12.10
CA ARG A 148 6.46 -19.11 -13.22
C ARG A 148 7.66 -20.00 -12.87
N ASP A 149 7.59 -21.25 -13.28
CA ASP A 149 8.65 -22.24 -13.43
C ASP A 149 9.50 -22.67 -12.22
N ALA A 150 9.48 -23.97 -12.03
CA ALA A 150 10.32 -24.75 -11.14
C ALA A 150 11.77 -24.89 -11.69
N ASN A 151 12.50 -23.78 -11.81
CA ASN A 151 13.94 -23.84 -12.03
C ASN A 151 14.68 -23.52 -10.72
N PRO A 152 15.75 -24.24 -10.36
CA PRO A 152 16.45 -24.01 -9.11
C PRO A 152 17.05 -22.60 -9.07
N PRO A 153 16.99 -21.93 -7.91
CA PRO A 153 17.47 -20.56 -7.77
C PRO A 153 18.99 -20.49 -8.02
N THR A 154 19.40 -19.59 -8.90
CA THR A 154 20.80 -19.26 -9.15
C THR A 154 21.05 -17.83 -8.70
N GLY A 155 21.31 -17.65 -7.42
CA GLY A 155 21.64 -16.37 -6.82
C GLY A 155 20.75 -16.06 -5.61
N ASP A 156 21.21 -15.13 -4.78
CA ASP A 156 20.42 -14.64 -3.67
C ASP A 156 19.45 -13.57 -4.18
N ASP A 157 18.23 -13.98 -4.51
CA ASP A 157 17.17 -13.11 -5.02
C ASP A 157 16.83 -11.95 -4.08
N SER A 158 17.03 -12.13 -2.77
CA SER A 158 16.84 -11.06 -1.79
C SER A 158 17.90 -9.97 -1.97
N THR A 159 19.15 -10.33 -2.16
CA THR A 159 20.25 -9.38 -2.43
C THR A 159 20.03 -8.65 -3.76
N ILE A 160 19.57 -9.34 -4.80
CA ILE A 160 19.26 -8.73 -6.10
C ILE A 160 18.13 -7.71 -5.91
N ARG A 161 17.06 -8.09 -5.22
CA ARG A 161 15.93 -7.22 -4.93
C ARG A 161 16.36 -5.95 -4.18
N ASP A 162 17.13 -6.12 -3.10
CA ASP A 162 17.60 -4.99 -2.29
C ASP A 162 18.49 -4.05 -3.10
N SER A 163 19.32 -4.60 -3.98
CA SER A 163 20.18 -3.83 -4.88
C SER A 163 19.38 -3.04 -5.92
N ILE A 164 18.32 -3.64 -6.49
CA ILE A 164 17.41 -2.93 -7.40
C ILE A 164 16.71 -1.80 -6.65
N MET A 165 16.15 -2.09 -5.47
CA MET A 165 15.46 -1.09 -4.65
C MET A 165 16.40 0.06 -4.26
N ALA A 166 17.65 -0.24 -3.87
CA ALA A 166 18.65 0.78 -3.56
C ALA A 166 19.05 1.62 -4.79
N THR A 167 19.09 0.99 -5.97
CA THR A 167 19.41 1.71 -7.21
C THR A 167 18.29 2.67 -7.59
N ILE A 168 17.04 2.22 -7.53
CA ILE A 168 15.86 3.05 -7.79
C ILE A 168 15.75 4.18 -6.75
N ALA A 169 16.01 3.86 -5.47
CA ALA A 169 15.90 4.82 -4.38
C ALA A 169 16.86 6.02 -4.46
N ARG A 170 17.94 5.89 -5.22
CA ARG A 170 18.90 6.99 -5.45
C ARG A 170 18.43 7.97 -6.54
N GLN A 171 17.38 7.62 -7.25
CA GLN A 171 16.86 8.45 -8.33
C GLN A 171 15.74 9.35 -7.82
N ASP A 172 15.92 10.66 -7.88
CA ASP A 172 14.92 11.64 -7.42
C ASP A 172 13.64 11.62 -8.27
N TRP A 173 13.75 11.15 -9.52
CA TRP A 173 12.62 11.05 -10.45
C TRP A 173 11.83 9.75 -10.31
N ALA A 174 12.35 8.75 -9.60
CA ALA A 174 11.73 7.42 -9.60
C ALA A 174 10.47 7.39 -8.72
N PRO A 175 9.33 6.91 -9.28
CA PRO A 175 8.11 6.71 -8.52
C PRO A 175 8.26 5.52 -7.54
N HIS A 176 7.27 5.37 -6.69
CA HIS A 176 7.19 4.22 -5.78
C HIS A 176 6.84 2.96 -6.56
N VAL A 177 7.76 2.01 -6.59
CA VAL A 177 7.58 0.71 -7.25
C VAL A 177 7.77 -0.42 -6.26
N ASN A 178 7.09 -1.54 -6.50
CA ASN A 178 7.35 -2.80 -5.85
C ASN A 178 8.18 -3.70 -6.78
N VAL A 179 9.18 -4.38 -6.22
CA VAL A 179 10.07 -5.27 -6.95
C VAL A 179 9.97 -6.66 -6.34
N ILE A 180 9.71 -7.66 -7.16
CA ILE A 180 9.77 -9.07 -6.79
C ILE A 180 10.86 -9.71 -7.63
N VAL A 181 11.76 -10.46 -6.99
CA VAL A 181 12.81 -11.19 -7.70
C VAL A 181 12.66 -12.68 -7.41
N LYS A 182 12.69 -13.46 -8.47
CA LYS A 182 12.72 -14.93 -8.41
C LYS A 182 13.60 -15.49 -9.49
N ASP A 183 14.55 -16.33 -9.10
CA ASP A 183 15.53 -16.99 -10.00
C ASP A 183 16.29 -15.99 -10.89
N GLY A 184 16.54 -14.77 -10.38
CA GLY A 184 17.16 -13.66 -11.11
C GLY A 184 16.22 -12.94 -12.09
N VAL A 185 14.93 -13.27 -12.14
CA VAL A 185 13.93 -12.52 -12.88
C VAL A 185 13.34 -11.45 -11.96
N ALA A 186 13.49 -10.18 -12.33
CA ALA A 186 12.95 -9.04 -11.59
C ALA A 186 11.61 -8.61 -12.21
N GLU A 187 10.56 -8.59 -11.41
CA GLU A 187 9.24 -8.11 -11.81
C GLU A 187 8.99 -6.74 -11.15
N LEU A 188 8.67 -5.74 -11.97
CA LEU A 188 8.43 -4.37 -11.53
C LEU A 188 6.93 -4.09 -11.53
N TYR A 189 6.38 -3.67 -10.39
CA TYR A 189 4.97 -3.30 -10.24
C TYR A 189 4.88 -1.88 -9.70
N GLY A 190 3.98 -1.08 -10.24
CA GLY A 190 3.76 0.28 -9.79
C GLY A 190 3.08 1.15 -10.84
N VAL A 191 3.02 2.42 -10.54
CA VAL A 191 2.43 3.44 -11.41
C VAL A 191 3.49 4.39 -11.86
N VAL A 192 3.52 4.67 -13.17
CA VAL A 192 4.37 5.68 -13.81
C VAL A 192 3.50 6.74 -14.47
N THR A 193 3.99 7.96 -14.52
CA THR A 193 3.31 9.10 -15.12
C THR A 193 3.96 9.55 -16.44
N ASP A 194 5.13 9.00 -16.75
CA ASP A 194 5.88 9.28 -17.97
C ASP A 194 6.58 8.00 -18.44
N ASP A 195 6.57 7.75 -19.76
CA ASP A 195 7.24 6.58 -20.35
C ASP A 195 8.76 6.56 -20.09
N ARG A 196 9.36 7.72 -19.89
CA ARG A 196 10.78 7.84 -19.52
C ARG A 196 11.05 7.33 -18.12
N GLU A 197 10.12 7.52 -17.17
CA GLU A 197 10.19 6.91 -15.83
C GLU A 197 10.15 5.38 -15.95
N ARG A 198 9.25 4.85 -16.77
CA ARG A 198 9.12 3.42 -17.05
C ARG A 198 10.43 2.84 -17.59
N GLN A 199 10.97 3.46 -18.64
CA GLN A 199 12.23 3.05 -19.24
C GLN A 199 13.39 3.14 -18.24
N GLY A 200 13.47 4.23 -17.48
CA GLY A 200 14.49 4.42 -16.45
C GLY A 200 14.46 3.34 -15.36
N LEU A 201 13.26 2.93 -14.92
CA LEU A 201 13.09 1.86 -13.93
C LEU A 201 13.54 0.50 -14.46
N VAL A 202 13.19 0.17 -15.70
CA VAL A 202 13.62 -1.07 -16.35
C VAL A 202 15.13 -1.12 -16.47
N VAL A 203 15.76 -0.06 -16.98
CA VAL A 203 17.23 0.05 -17.09
C VAL A 203 17.89 -0.03 -15.72
N ALA A 204 17.36 0.67 -14.71
CA ALA A 204 17.89 0.62 -13.36
C ALA A 204 17.89 -0.81 -12.78
N ALA A 205 16.85 -1.57 -13.07
CA ALA A 205 16.78 -2.98 -12.65
C ALA A 205 17.73 -3.87 -13.46
N GLU A 206 17.82 -3.70 -14.77
CA GLU A 206 18.69 -4.50 -15.66
C GLU A 206 20.18 -4.33 -15.34
N THR A 207 20.59 -3.15 -14.86
CA THR A 207 21.99 -2.88 -14.50
C THR A 207 22.45 -3.58 -13.24
N VAL A 208 21.55 -4.12 -12.45
CA VAL A 208 21.90 -4.81 -11.19
C VAL A 208 22.47 -6.20 -11.46
N ARG A 209 23.64 -6.45 -10.89
CA ARG A 209 24.31 -7.75 -11.04
C ARG A 209 23.43 -8.89 -10.50
N GLY A 210 23.25 -9.93 -11.31
CA GLY A 210 22.42 -11.09 -10.95
C GLY A 210 21.03 -11.05 -11.57
N VAL A 211 20.58 -9.91 -12.09
CA VAL A 211 19.33 -9.82 -12.87
C VAL A 211 19.56 -10.48 -14.23
N LYS A 212 18.75 -11.49 -14.54
CA LYS A 212 18.77 -12.20 -15.83
C LYS A 212 17.77 -11.59 -16.80
N ARG A 213 16.67 -11.08 -16.29
CA ARG A 213 15.59 -10.48 -17.07
C ARG A 213 14.74 -9.58 -16.18
N VAL A 214 14.22 -8.52 -16.75
CA VAL A 214 13.21 -7.67 -16.13
C VAL A 214 11.87 -7.93 -16.82
N VAL A 215 10.81 -8.07 -16.03
CA VAL A 215 9.41 -8.14 -16.48
C VAL A 215 8.71 -6.89 -15.97
N ASP A 216 8.20 -6.12 -16.90
CA ASP A 216 7.56 -4.85 -16.64
C ASP A 216 6.05 -5.04 -16.53
N HIS A 217 5.52 -4.79 -15.33
CA HIS A 217 4.10 -4.73 -15.00
C HIS A 217 3.69 -3.31 -14.54
N LEU A 218 4.50 -2.30 -14.90
CA LEU A 218 4.20 -0.91 -14.58
C LEU A 218 2.97 -0.45 -15.38
N VAL A 219 2.13 0.34 -14.72
CA VAL A 219 0.92 0.91 -15.31
C VAL A 219 1.15 2.40 -15.53
N TRP A 220 0.96 2.87 -16.75
CA TRP A 220 1.00 4.29 -17.06
C TRP A 220 -0.33 4.95 -16.68
N VAL A 221 -0.26 6.07 -15.99
CA VAL A 221 -1.44 6.85 -15.58
C VAL A 221 -1.25 8.27 -16.02
N GLU A 222 -2.25 8.80 -16.73
CA GLU A 222 -2.23 10.19 -17.14
C GLU A 222 -2.38 11.12 -15.92
N PRO A 223 -1.43 12.06 -15.70
CA PRO A 223 -1.42 12.88 -14.48
C PRO A 223 -2.63 13.77 -14.28
N ILE A 224 -3.33 14.14 -15.38
CA ILE A 224 -4.46 15.08 -15.35
C ILE A 224 -5.79 14.35 -15.16
N SER A 225 -6.04 13.29 -15.91
CA SER A 225 -7.31 12.55 -15.87
C SER A 225 -7.33 11.36 -14.92
N GLY A 226 -6.15 10.86 -14.53
CA GLY A 226 -6.02 9.65 -13.70
C GLY A 226 -6.38 8.37 -14.46
N MET A 227 -6.57 8.39 -15.78
CA MET A 227 -6.81 7.19 -16.59
C MET A 227 -5.56 6.33 -16.68
N ALA A 228 -5.73 5.02 -16.41
CA ALA A 228 -4.66 4.05 -16.48
C ALA A 228 -4.63 3.37 -17.85
N PHE A 229 -3.44 3.25 -18.42
CA PHE A 229 -3.19 2.53 -19.67
C PHE A 229 -2.15 1.44 -19.42
N LYS A 230 -2.39 0.26 -19.99
CA LYS A 230 -1.44 -0.87 -19.96
C LYS A 230 -0.56 -0.85 -21.17
#